data_eba2aeac9490c6075cbb8489908366a0
#
_entry.id   eba2aeac9490c6075cbb8489908366a0
#
_cell.length_a   1.000
_cell.length_b   1.000
_cell.length_c   1.000
_cell.angle_alpha   90.00
_cell.angle_beta   90.00
_cell.angle_gamma   90.00
#
_symmetry.space_group_name_H-M   'P 1'
#
loop_
_entity.id
_entity.type
_entity.pdbx_description
1 polymer ?
#
loop_
_entity_poly.entity_id
_entity_poly.type
_entity_poly.pdbx_seq_one_letter_code
_entity_poly.pdbx_strand_id
1 'polypeptide(L)'
;MDKDVAISVENVTMSFILNKEKVDNLKEYAIKLITGKLEYNKFDALKDINFKVKKGEHLAIMGLNGAGKSTLLKTIVGVYKPTKGKIEKQGVIAPLLELGAGFDGNYSGRENIFLYGAILGYSR
;
A
#
# COMPACT_ATOMS: atom_id res chain seq x y z
N MET A 1 6.27 19.90 -6.24
CA MET A 1 6.61 18.87 -7.25
C MET A 1 6.79 19.53 -8.60
N ASP A 2 7.76 19.10 -9.37
CA ASP A 2 8.02 19.59 -10.72
C ASP A 2 6.80 19.30 -11.63
N LYS A 3 6.47 20.24 -12.56
CA LYS A 3 5.29 20.11 -13.45
C LYS A 3 5.31 18.88 -14.36
N ASP A 4 6.50 18.36 -14.64
CA ASP A 4 6.70 17.19 -15.52
C ASP A 4 6.69 15.85 -14.76
N VAL A 5 6.70 15.87 -13.43
CA VAL A 5 6.69 14.67 -12.61
C VAL A 5 5.26 14.26 -12.27
N ALA A 6 4.86 13.03 -12.63
CA ALA A 6 3.57 12.46 -12.31
C ALA A 6 3.54 11.86 -10.89
N ILE A 7 4.62 11.14 -10.52
CA ILE A 7 4.75 10.51 -9.21
C ILE A 7 6.16 10.78 -8.67
N SER A 8 6.26 11.21 -7.39
CA SER A 8 7.52 11.32 -6.66
C SER A 8 7.44 10.46 -5.40
N VAL A 9 8.40 9.56 -5.24
CA VAL A 9 8.58 8.70 -4.07
C VAL A 9 9.90 9.08 -3.42
N GLU A 10 9.85 9.56 -2.17
CA GLU A 10 11.02 10.11 -1.48
C GLU A 10 11.18 9.46 -0.10
N ASN A 11 12.31 8.74 0.07
CA ASN A 11 12.75 8.06 1.31
C ASN A 11 11.65 7.18 1.92
N VAL A 12 10.87 6.50 1.08
CA VAL A 12 9.71 5.73 1.51
C VAL A 12 10.14 4.42 2.15
N THR A 13 9.76 4.26 3.41
CA THR A 13 9.88 3.03 4.18
C THR A 13 8.49 2.57 4.61
N MET A 14 8.19 1.30 4.43
CA MET A 14 6.96 0.66 4.89
C MET A 14 7.27 -0.51 5.79
N SER A 15 6.91 -0.39 7.07
CA SER A 15 7.14 -1.41 8.09
C SER A 15 5.83 -1.99 8.55
N PHE A 16 5.76 -3.31 8.66
CA PHE A 16 4.67 -4.03 9.30
C PHE A 16 5.10 -4.51 10.67
N ILE A 17 4.19 -4.43 11.63
CA ILE A 17 4.40 -4.98 12.97
C ILE A 17 3.96 -6.44 12.93
N LEU A 18 4.91 -7.34 13.13
CA LEU A 18 4.65 -8.76 13.28
C LEU A 18 4.53 -9.08 14.78
N ASN A 19 3.31 -9.24 15.28
CA ASN A 19 3.12 -9.74 16.64
C ASN A 19 3.54 -11.22 16.68
N LYS A 20 4.68 -11.50 17.27
CA LYS A 20 5.20 -12.87 17.44
C LYS A 20 4.66 -13.59 18.66
N GLU A 21 4.10 -12.88 19.61
CA GLU A 21 3.56 -13.48 20.84
C GLU A 21 2.04 -13.33 20.88
N LYS A 22 1.35 -14.48 20.78
CA LYS A 22 0.00 -14.60 21.35
C LYS A 22 0.17 -14.49 22.85
N VAL A 23 -0.15 -13.34 23.43
CA VAL A 23 -0.23 -13.21 24.87
C VAL A 23 -1.56 -13.83 25.29
N ASP A 24 -1.52 -15.09 25.74
CA ASP A 24 -2.73 -15.86 26.11
C ASP A 24 -3.37 -15.38 27.42
N ASN A 25 -2.72 -14.41 28.13
CA ASN A 25 -3.20 -13.92 29.42
C ASN A 25 -3.17 -12.38 29.50
N LEU A 26 -4.33 -11.78 29.78
CA LEU A 26 -4.49 -10.34 30.03
C LEU A 26 -3.54 -9.81 31.12
N LYS A 27 -3.20 -10.62 32.13
CA LYS A 27 -2.24 -10.28 33.20
C LYS A 27 -0.81 -10.11 32.65
N GLU A 28 -0.39 -11.00 31.75
CA GLU A 28 0.94 -10.97 31.14
C GLU A 28 1.08 -9.77 30.18
N TYR A 29 0.02 -9.43 29.46
CA TYR A 29 -0.06 -8.24 28.63
C TYR A 29 0.09 -6.96 29.46
N ALA A 30 -0.61 -6.86 30.60
CA ALA A 30 -0.52 -5.71 31.50
C ALA A 30 0.88 -5.55 32.10
N ILE A 31 1.54 -6.65 32.49
CA ILE A 31 2.89 -6.64 33.04
C ILE A 31 3.91 -6.19 31.96
N LYS A 32 3.80 -6.70 30.74
CA LYS A 32 4.66 -6.32 29.60
C LYS A 32 4.47 -4.84 29.19
N LEU A 33 3.25 -4.33 29.31
CA LEU A 33 2.93 -2.91 29.06
C LEU A 33 3.61 -1.98 30.09
N ILE A 34 3.56 -2.36 31.38
CA ILE A 34 4.13 -1.56 32.49
C ILE A 34 5.67 -1.66 32.51
N THR A 35 6.23 -2.79 32.11
CA THR A 35 7.68 -3.04 32.12
C THR A 35 8.37 -2.60 30.81
N GLY A 36 7.62 -2.09 29.81
CA GLY A 36 8.16 -1.66 28.53
C GLY A 36 8.80 -2.78 27.67
N LYS A 37 8.54 -4.04 28.00
CA LYS A 37 9.10 -5.23 27.34
C LYS A 37 8.25 -5.78 26.19
N LEU A 38 7.39 -4.96 25.58
CA LEU A 38 6.69 -5.32 24.34
C LEU A 38 7.69 -5.26 23.19
N GLU A 39 8.34 -6.36 22.88
CA GLU A 39 9.16 -6.48 21.68
C GLU A 39 8.26 -6.64 20.45
N TYR A 40 8.13 -5.58 19.68
CA TYR A 40 7.48 -5.62 18.39
C TYR A 40 8.52 -5.98 17.32
N ASN A 41 8.41 -7.17 16.74
CA ASN A 41 9.18 -7.49 15.55
C ASN A 41 8.63 -6.64 14.38
N LYS A 42 9.43 -5.69 13.92
CA LYS A 42 9.14 -4.90 12.71
C LYS A 42 9.75 -5.59 11.49
N PHE A 43 8.94 -5.71 10.47
CA PHE A 43 9.38 -6.16 9.15
C PHE A 43 9.28 -5.00 8.16
N ASP A 44 10.40 -4.57 7.61
CA ASP A 44 10.45 -3.52 6.60
C ASP A 44 10.20 -4.14 5.22
N ALA A 45 8.98 -4.02 4.73
CA ALA A 45 8.61 -4.50 3.39
C ALA A 45 9.15 -3.58 2.29
N LEU A 46 9.33 -2.30 2.60
CA LEU A 46 10.00 -1.31 1.76
C LEU A 46 11.00 -0.56 2.63
N LYS A 47 12.21 -0.32 2.10
CA LYS A 47 13.27 0.38 2.82
C LYS A 47 13.90 1.44 1.92
N ASP A 48 13.71 2.70 2.32
CA ASP A 48 14.34 3.87 1.69
C ASP A 48 14.18 3.91 0.15
N ILE A 49 12.95 3.74 -0.32
CA ILE A 49 12.64 3.73 -1.75
C ILE A 49 12.58 5.16 -2.27
N ASN A 50 13.34 5.40 -3.35
CA ASN A 50 13.46 6.71 -3.98
C ASN A 50 13.37 6.58 -5.51
N PHE A 51 12.39 7.21 -6.14
CA PHE A 51 12.30 7.37 -7.58
C PHE A 51 11.25 8.42 -7.97
N LYS A 52 11.31 8.85 -9.23
CA LYS A 52 10.32 9.73 -9.84
C LYS A 52 9.86 9.15 -11.16
N VAL A 53 8.58 9.32 -11.47
CA VAL A 53 7.98 8.95 -12.76
C VAL A 53 7.50 10.23 -13.43
N LYS A 54 7.95 10.47 -14.65
CA LYS A 54 7.52 11.62 -15.44
C LYS A 54 6.18 11.36 -16.13
N LYS A 55 5.51 12.40 -16.56
CA LYS A 55 4.30 12.28 -17.39
C LYS A 55 4.63 11.57 -18.70
N GLY A 56 3.83 10.57 -19.08
CA GLY A 56 4.04 9.75 -20.26
C GLY A 56 5.14 8.68 -20.12
N GLU A 57 5.80 8.58 -18.98
CA GLU A 57 6.81 7.56 -18.72
C GLU A 57 6.18 6.21 -18.34
N HIS A 58 6.80 5.12 -18.77
CA HIS A 58 6.46 3.76 -18.40
C HIS A 58 7.52 3.20 -17.48
N LEU A 59 7.17 2.90 -16.23
CA LEU A 59 8.06 2.31 -15.24
C LEU A 59 7.69 0.85 -14.97
N ALA A 60 8.64 -0.06 -15.14
CA ALA A 60 8.48 -1.47 -14.76
C ALA A 60 9.15 -1.74 -13.40
N ILE A 61 8.41 -2.42 -12.50
CA ILE A 61 8.92 -2.87 -11.21
C ILE A 61 9.12 -4.37 -11.26
N MET A 62 10.38 -4.83 -11.22
CA MET A 62 10.76 -6.23 -11.29
C MET A 62 11.40 -6.70 -9.99
N GLY A 63 11.30 -8.00 -9.72
CA GLY A 63 11.89 -8.63 -8.52
C GLY A 63 11.22 -9.96 -8.19
N LEU A 64 11.81 -10.72 -7.28
CA LEU A 64 11.29 -12.00 -6.80
C LEU A 64 9.93 -11.86 -6.10
N ASN A 65 9.22 -12.98 -5.93
CA ASN A 65 8.01 -13.01 -5.11
C ASN A 65 8.37 -12.66 -3.66
N GLY A 66 7.55 -11.79 -3.03
CA GLY A 66 7.85 -11.29 -1.69
C GLY A 66 8.79 -10.07 -1.62
N ALA A 67 9.37 -9.61 -2.73
CA ALA A 67 10.29 -8.45 -2.75
C ALA A 67 9.63 -7.08 -2.47
N GLY A 68 8.33 -7.04 -2.16
CA GLY A 68 7.63 -5.80 -1.83
C GLY A 68 6.97 -5.06 -3.00
N LYS A 69 6.96 -5.62 -4.23
CA LYS A 69 6.37 -4.97 -5.43
C LYS A 69 4.92 -4.54 -5.22
N SER A 70 4.07 -5.46 -4.77
CA SER A 70 2.64 -5.18 -4.50
C SER A 70 2.47 -4.20 -3.33
N THR A 71 3.34 -4.27 -2.32
CA THR A 71 3.35 -3.32 -1.21
C THR A 71 3.68 -1.92 -1.69
N LEU A 72 4.66 -1.77 -2.58
CA LEU A 72 5.03 -0.48 -3.18
C LEU A 72 3.85 0.09 -3.99
N LEU A 73 3.23 -0.69 -4.87
CA LEU A 73 2.07 -0.26 -5.64
C LEU A 73 0.90 0.16 -4.72
N LYS A 74 0.57 -0.64 -3.71
CA LYS A 74 -0.48 -0.33 -2.71
C LYS A 74 -0.15 0.95 -1.92
N THR A 75 1.12 1.21 -1.65
CA THR A 75 1.56 2.44 -0.98
C THR A 75 1.46 3.66 -1.91
N ILE A 76 1.84 3.52 -3.19
CA ILE A 76 1.71 4.60 -4.20
C ILE A 76 0.24 4.99 -4.38
N VAL A 77 -0.65 4.02 -4.48
CA VAL A 77 -2.10 4.27 -4.61
C VAL A 77 -2.67 4.93 -3.36
N GLY A 78 -2.11 4.64 -2.18
CA GLY A 78 -2.55 5.17 -0.89
C GLY A 78 -3.37 4.19 -0.06
N VAL A 79 -3.39 2.90 -0.44
CA VAL A 79 -3.96 1.82 0.38
C VAL A 79 -3.16 1.66 1.68
N TYR A 80 -1.82 1.78 1.57
CA TYR A 80 -0.95 1.82 2.74
C TYR A 80 -0.35 3.21 2.89
N LYS A 81 -0.34 3.71 4.13
CA LYS A 81 0.38 4.93 4.48
C LYS A 81 1.84 4.55 4.80
N PRO A 82 2.84 5.18 4.17
CA PRO A 82 4.23 4.88 4.46
C PRO A 82 4.57 5.19 5.92
N THR A 83 5.43 4.36 6.51
CA THR A 83 5.92 4.57 7.88
C THR A 83 6.89 5.76 7.96
N LYS A 84 7.69 5.95 6.90
CA LYS A 84 8.59 7.10 6.72
C LYS A 84 8.58 7.53 5.25
N GLY A 85 9.03 8.77 5.02
CA GLY A 85 9.08 9.34 3.69
C GLY A 85 7.74 9.88 3.21
N LYS A 86 7.68 10.27 1.96
CA LYS A 86 6.47 10.82 1.34
C LYS A 86 6.30 10.35 -0.10
N ILE A 87 5.05 10.30 -0.53
CA ILE A 87 4.67 10.07 -1.92
C ILE A 87 3.80 11.23 -2.37
N GLU A 88 4.23 11.89 -3.43
CA GLU A 88 3.47 12.94 -4.09
C GLU A 88 3.02 12.45 -5.46
N LYS A 89 1.80 12.79 -5.85
CA LYS A 89 1.19 12.39 -7.11
C LYS A 89 0.38 13.52 -7.71
N GLN A 90 0.45 13.67 -9.04
CA GLN A 90 -0.36 14.62 -9.80
C GLN A 90 -1.42 13.86 -10.59
N GLY A 91 -2.68 14.32 -10.48
CA GLY A 91 -3.82 13.71 -11.17
C GLY A 91 -4.44 12.55 -10.40
N VAL A 92 -5.26 11.78 -11.11
CA VAL A 92 -6.00 10.62 -10.57
C VAL A 92 -5.24 9.35 -10.90
N ILE A 93 -5.06 8.48 -9.91
CA ILE A 93 -4.52 7.14 -10.13
C ILE A 93 -5.69 6.17 -10.28
N ALA A 94 -5.73 5.43 -11.39
CA ALA A 94 -6.63 4.31 -11.59
C ALA A 94 -5.85 3.00 -11.33
N PRO A 95 -5.98 2.38 -10.14
CA PRO A 95 -5.20 1.21 -9.81
C PRO A 95 -5.81 -0.06 -10.43
N LEU A 96 -5.02 -0.78 -11.21
CA LEU A 96 -5.32 -2.14 -11.65
C LEU A 96 -4.44 -3.12 -10.85
N LEU A 97 -4.63 -3.16 -9.53
CA LEU A 97 -3.76 -3.93 -8.64
C LEU A 97 -4.00 -5.44 -8.71
N GLU A 98 -5.23 -5.82 -9.00
CA GLU A 98 -5.65 -7.22 -9.11
C GLU A 98 -6.69 -7.32 -10.22
N LEU A 99 -6.48 -8.22 -11.19
CA LEU A 99 -7.43 -8.49 -12.26
C LEU A 99 -8.72 -9.07 -11.65
N GLY A 100 -9.85 -8.37 -11.87
CA GLY A 100 -11.16 -8.79 -11.38
C GLY A 100 -11.45 -8.43 -9.91
N ALA A 101 -10.54 -7.75 -9.21
CA ALA A 101 -10.84 -7.24 -7.87
C ALA A 101 -12.00 -6.22 -7.93
N GLY A 102 -13.05 -6.52 -7.19
CA GLY A 102 -14.28 -5.72 -7.18
C GLY A 102 -15.35 -6.18 -8.17
N PHE A 103 -15.12 -7.25 -8.93
CA PHE A 103 -16.17 -7.87 -9.75
C PHE A 103 -16.99 -8.85 -8.90
N ASP A 104 -18.29 -8.73 -8.97
CA ASP A 104 -19.25 -9.66 -8.34
C ASP A 104 -19.76 -10.65 -9.40
N GLY A 105 -19.60 -11.96 -9.13
CA GLY A 105 -20.02 -13.02 -10.03
C GLY A 105 -21.55 -13.10 -10.24
N ASN A 106 -22.34 -12.44 -9.38
CA ASN A 106 -23.80 -12.38 -9.51
C ASN A 106 -24.27 -11.26 -10.45
N TYR A 107 -23.35 -10.36 -10.85
CA TYR A 107 -23.65 -9.25 -11.73
C TYR A 107 -23.21 -9.55 -13.18
N SER A 108 -23.95 -9.00 -14.14
CA SER A 108 -23.53 -8.98 -15.53
C SER A 108 -22.24 -8.15 -15.71
N GLY A 109 -21.55 -8.34 -16.83
CA GLY A 109 -20.36 -7.54 -17.13
C GLY A 109 -20.63 -6.03 -17.14
N ARG A 110 -21.80 -5.61 -17.63
CA ARG A 110 -22.22 -4.19 -17.62
C ARG A 110 -22.40 -3.65 -16.20
N GLU A 111 -23.04 -4.39 -15.33
CA GLU A 111 -23.24 -4.00 -13.93
C GLU A 111 -21.90 -3.93 -13.18
N ASN A 112 -21.00 -4.86 -13.44
CA ASN A 112 -19.65 -4.84 -12.91
C ASN A 112 -18.86 -3.61 -13.34
N ILE A 113 -19.00 -3.14 -14.58
CA ILE A 113 -18.36 -1.89 -15.04
C ILE A 113 -18.87 -0.70 -14.22
N PHE A 114 -20.18 -0.59 -13.99
CA PHE A 114 -20.73 0.49 -13.18
C PHE A 114 -20.32 0.38 -11.71
N LEU A 115 -20.33 -0.82 -11.15
CA LEU A 115 -19.89 -1.09 -9.79
C LEU A 115 -18.42 -0.66 -9.61
N TYR A 116 -17.56 -1.09 -10.53
CA TYR A 116 -16.13 -0.75 -10.48
C TYR A 116 -15.89 0.75 -10.68
N GLY A 117 -16.62 1.39 -11.57
CA GLY A 117 -16.59 2.84 -11.74
C GLY A 117 -16.96 3.58 -10.46
N ALA A 118 -18.02 3.13 -9.76
CA ALA A 118 -18.43 3.70 -8.49
C ALA A 118 -17.37 3.50 -7.38
N ILE A 119 -16.74 2.34 -7.32
CA ILE A 119 -15.61 2.07 -6.39
C ILE A 119 -14.44 3.02 -6.65
N LEU A 120 -14.17 3.34 -7.91
CA LEU A 120 -13.15 4.31 -8.30
C LEU A 120 -13.56 5.78 -8.10
N GLY A 121 -14.81 6.03 -7.65
CA GLY A 121 -15.31 7.37 -7.38
C GLY A 121 -15.87 8.11 -8.59
N TYR A 122 -16.13 7.40 -9.69
CA TYR A 122 -16.83 7.99 -10.85
C TYR A 122 -18.35 8.06 -10.57
N SER A 123 -18.94 9.23 -10.79
CA SER A 123 -20.41 9.38 -10.83
C SER A 123 -20.94 8.94 -12.20
N ARG A 124 -22.22 8.54 -12.23
CA ARG A 124 -22.98 8.30 -13.48
C ARG A 124 -23.08 9.55 -14.31
#